data_a7207165de688b7f4fab326d65fbb2c8
#
_entry.id   a7207165de688b7f4fab326d65fbb2c8
#
_cell.length_a   1.000
_cell.length_b   1.000
_cell.length_c   1.000
_cell.angle_alpha   90.00
_cell.angle_beta   90.00
_cell.angle_gamma   90.00
#
_symmetry.space_group_name_H-M   'P 1'
#
loop_
_entity.id
_entity.type
_entity.pdbx_description
1 polymer ?
#
loop_
_entity_poly.entity_id
_entity_poly.type
_entity_poly.pdbx_seq_one_letter_code
_entity_poly.pdbx_strand_id
1 'polypeptide(L)'
;DIGNWFNKANPGRAREEFVGQDILTLEDVVKIAEGYRIVRDQNGKRLYNVDEEGRRHSRYEIDPADNGNRPGIYPETKEPHLFPGIEWDLRNELERLGWYHPDAGKMKEIQVYQGKVGIGNTLSRVILQTFSDDSLAKLKQVFIRRIPVCFLLWLGEGPSGLKENTPEAYAEKINYGIRNGAIIVGPSIGGEPNCYPDLLGMWQHDMIRRAGMIIHPYTFDTEKQMLAYTGWSPECPGMNRIDGMFTNRADMSIRFYQKRNKRINLNSNVVLGIPDGLRKEKQYDGVEDIFRKLGRK
;
A
#
# COMPACT_ATOMS: atom_id res chain seq x y z
N ASP A 1 21.31 14.67 5.99
CA ASP A 1 20.21 15.04 5.07
C ASP A 1 19.94 13.88 4.13
N ILE A 2 18.79 13.27 4.29
CA ILE A 2 18.35 12.09 3.50
C ILE A 2 18.24 12.47 2.01
N GLY A 3 17.79 13.69 1.70
CA GLY A 3 17.65 14.16 0.33
C GLY A 3 18.98 14.25 -0.40
N ASN A 4 20.01 14.77 0.25
CA ASN A 4 21.35 14.85 -0.32
C ASN A 4 21.95 13.45 -0.54
N TRP A 5 21.77 12.54 0.42
CA TRP A 5 22.19 11.16 0.27
C TRP A 5 21.45 10.48 -0.90
N PHE A 6 20.14 10.65 -0.95
CA PHE A 6 19.30 10.04 -1.99
C PHE A 6 19.64 10.56 -3.39
N ASN A 7 19.90 11.87 -3.53
CA ASN A 7 20.23 12.48 -4.81
C ASN A 7 21.58 12.03 -5.39
N LYS A 8 22.50 11.46 -4.59
CA LYS A 8 23.73 10.87 -5.13
C LYS A 8 23.44 9.71 -6.08
N ALA A 9 22.49 8.85 -5.72
CA ALA A 9 22.07 7.71 -6.55
C ALA A 9 20.89 8.07 -7.47
N ASN A 10 20.13 9.10 -7.18
CA ASN A 10 18.92 9.50 -7.90
C ASN A 10 18.90 11.01 -8.16
N PRO A 11 19.74 11.53 -9.07
CA PRO A 11 19.91 12.97 -9.27
C PRO A 11 18.59 13.70 -9.53
N GLY A 12 18.36 14.78 -8.80
CA GLY A 12 17.20 15.67 -8.96
C GLY A 12 15.85 15.09 -8.50
N ARG A 13 15.83 13.93 -7.86
CA ARG A 13 14.58 13.33 -7.37
C ARG A 13 14.15 13.87 -6.00
N ALA A 14 15.09 14.17 -5.11
CA ALA A 14 14.80 14.89 -3.88
C ALA A 14 14.87 16.40 -4.13
N ARG A 15 13.78 17.10 -3.86
CA ARG A 15 13.66 18.54 -4.14
C ARG A 15 14.10 19.37 -2.94
N GLU A 16 14.69 20.53 -3.21
CA GLU A 16 15.16 21.46 -2.18
C GLU A 16 14.04 21.98 -1.27
N GLU A 17 12.82 22.14 -1.81
CA GLU A 17 11.67 22.60 -1.05
C GLU A 17 11.26 21.64 0.10
N PHE A 18 11.75 20.39 0.09
CA PHE A 18 11.49 19.41 1.13
C PHE A 18 12.65 19.24 2.13
N VAL A 19 13.71 20.03 1.98
CA VAL A 19 14.81 20.04 2.96
C VAL A 19 14.30 20.50 4.33
N GLY A 20 14.69 19.78 5.38
CA GLY A 20 14.26 20.08 6.74
C GLY A 20 12.84 19.58 7.11
N GLN A 21 12.18 18.84 6.23
CA GLN A 21 10.93 18.16 6.61
C GLN A 21 11.20 17.03 7.59
N ASP A 22 10.40 16.97 8.65
CA ASP A 22 10.45 15.90 9.63
C ASP A 22 9.82 14.62 9.08
N ILE A 23 10.31 13.48 9.55
CA ILE A 23 9.64 12.18 9.32
C ILE A 23 8.29 12.22 10.04
N LEU A 24 7.23 11.81 9.34
CA LEU A 24 5.89 11.73 9.88
C LEU A 24 5.74 10.47 10.74
N THR A 25 5.06 10.60 11.86
CA THR A 25 4.58 9.46 12.64
C THR A 25 3.32 8.86 11.99
N LEU A 26 2.91 7.66 12.40
CA LEU A 26 1.64 7.08 11.95
C LEU A 26 0.45 7.97 12.32
N GLU A 27 0.49 8.59 13.52
CA GLU A 27 -0.52 9.55 13.94
C GLU A 27 -0.58 10.76 13.01
N ASP A 28 0.56 11.32 12.61
CA ASP A 28 0.61 12.45 11.66
C ASP A 28 -0.07 12.07 10.33
N VAL A 29 0.23 10.90 9.79
CA VAL A 29 -0.35 10.41 8.54
C VAL A 29 -1.86 10.23 8.65
N VAL A 30 -2.34 9.66 9.76
CA VAL A 30 -3.77 9.49 10.04
C VAL A 30 -4.46 10.85 10.14
N LYS A 31 -3.89 11.81 10.87
CA LYS A 31 -4.46 13.16 11.02
C LYS A 31 -4.54 13.90 9.68
N ILE A 32 -3.50 13.80 8.85
CA ILE A 32 -3.51 14.36 7.49
C ILE A 32 -4.61 13.72 6.64
N ALA A 33 -4.78 12.39 6.72
CA ALA A 33 -5.85 11.69 6.01
C ALA A 33 -7.27 12.10 6.50
N GLU A 34 -7.38 12.57 7.73
CA GLU A 34 -8.61 13.13 8.32
C GLU A 34 -8.86 14.60 7.98
N GLY A 35 -7.94 15.27 7.26
CA GLY A 35 -8.07 16.67 6.86
C GLY A 35 -7.43 17.66 7.83
N TYR A 36 -6.54 17.20 8.70
CA TYR A 36 -5.76 18.08 9.58
C TYR A 36 -4.38 18.37 8.99
N ARG A 37 -3.76 19.45 9.45
CA ARG A 37 -2.34 19.73 9.23
C ARG A 37 -1.60 19.81 10.56
N ILE A 38 -0.28 19.61 10.50
CA ILE A 38 0.62 19.76 11.64
C ILE A 38 0.86 21.26 11.88
N VAL A 39 0.66 21.71 13.12
CA VAL A 39 0.93 23.09 13.51
C VAL A 39 2.43 23.33 13.61
N ARG A 40 2.88 24.42 13.00
CA ARG A 40 4.27 24.86 13.03
C ARG A 40 4.37 26.31 13.57
N ASP A 41 5.49 26.64 14.18
CA ASP A 41 5.79 28.02 14.58
C ASP A 41 6.17 28.89 13.36
N GLN A 42 6.43 30.15 13.63
CA GLN A 42 6.83 31.14 12.60
C GLN A 42 8.12 30.80 11.86
N ASN A 43 8.95 29.90 12.41
CA ASN A 43 10.19 29.40 11.81
C ASN A 43 9.98 28.05 11.08
N GLY A 44 8.74 27.59 10.97
CA GLY A 44 8.41 26.30 10.34
C GLY A 44 8.67 25.07 11.21
N LYS A 45 9.07 25.24 12.48
CA LYS A 45 9.34 24.14 13.41
C LYS A 45 8.02 23.54 13.94
N ARG A 46 7.93 22.22 13.95
CA ARG A 46 6.78 21.45 14.45
C ARG A 46 6.55 21.75 15.95
N LEU A 47 5.29 21.99 16.31
CA LEU A 47 4.86 22.13 17.69
C LEU A 47 4.29 20.80 18.22
N TYR A 48 4.51 20.57 19.53
CA TYR A 48 4.12 19.35 20.21
C TYR A 48 3.25 19.64 21.43
N ASN A 49 2.36 18.70 21.72
CA ASN A 49 1.82 18.50 23.06
C ASN A 49 2.60 17.35 23.71
N VAL A 50 2.63 17.33 25.04
CA VAL A 50 3.22 16.24 25.82
C VAL A 50 2.09 15.63 26.65
N ASP A 51 1.92 14.31 26.55
CA ASP A 51 0.92 13.59 27.36
C ASP A 51 1.41 13.33 28.79
N GLU A 52 0.57 12.70 29.60
CA GLU A 52 0.85 12.40 31.01
C GLU A 52 2.04 11.43 31.17
N GLU A 53 2.30 10.61 30.15
CA GLU A 53 3.44 9.69 30.12
C GLU A 53 4.71 10.32 29.53
N GLY A 54 4.69 11.62 29.21
CA GLY A 54 5.83 12.35 28.68
C GLY A 54 6.08 12.14 27.17
N ARG A 55 5.17 11.47 26.44
CA ARG A 55 5.29 11.27 25.00
C ARG A 55 4.90 12.53 24.25
N ARG A 56 5.61 12.79 23.15
CA ARG A 56 5.34 13.96 22.30
C ARG A 56 4.38 13.58 21.18
N HIS A 57 3.29 14.33 21.08
CA HIS A 57 2.34 14.25 19.97
C HIS A 57 2.36 15.57 19.22
N SER A 58 2.38 15.53 17.89
CA SER A 58 2.26 16.75 17.08
C SER A 58 0.96 17.48 17.42
N ARG A 59 1.01 18.81 17.37
CA ARG A 59 -0.21 19.61 17.44
C ARG A 59 -0.86 19.65 16.07
N TYR A 60 -2.18 19.51 16.03
CA TYR A 60 -2.96 19.48 14.81
C TYR A 60 -4.02 20.58 14.83
N GLU A 61 -4.32 21.10 13.65
CA GLU A 61 -5.47 21.96 13.40
C GLU A 61 -6.12 21.56 12.08
N ILE A 62 -7.40 21.95 11.88
CA ILE A 62 -8.06 21.72 10.60
C ILE A 62 -7.25 22.41 9.49
N ASP A 63 -6.95 21.69 8.42
CA ASP A 63 -6.21 22.29 7.30
C ASP A 63 -7.12 23.24 6.52
N PRO A 64 -6.83 24.54 6.47
CA PRO A 64 -7.64 25.47 5.67
C PRO A 64 -7.56 25.19 4.17
N ALA A 65 -6.58 24.40 3.71
CA ALA A 65 -6.48 23.92 2.33
C ALA A 65 -7.11 22.52 2.13
N ASP A 66 -7.82 21.99 3.14
CA ASP A 66 -8.47 20.69 3.03
C ASP A 66 -9.47 20.67 1.86
N ASN A 67 -9.24 19.78 0.92
CA ASN A 67 -10.07 19.61 -0.27
C ASN A 67 -11.26 18.66 -0.05
N GLY A 68 -11.46 18.16 1.17
CA GLY A 68 -12.53 17.25 1.54
C GLY A 68 -12.30 15.78 1.16
N ASN A 69 -11.17 15.42 0.57
CA ASN A 69 -10.83 14.01 0.34
C ASN A 69 -10.41 13.33 1.64
N ARG A 70 -10.84 12.08 1.82
CA ARG A 70 -10.51 11.23 2.97
C ARG A 70 -9.89 9.93 2.44
N PRO A 71 -8.59 9.94 2.13
CA PRO A 71 -7.88 8.76 1.66
C PRO A 71 -7.76 7.71 2.77
N GLY A 72 -7.51 6.48 2.39
CA GLY A 72 -6.98 5.46 3.30
C GLY A 72 -5.47 5.59 3.48
N ILE A 73 -4.92 4.79 4.40
CA ILE A 73 -3.48 4.67 4.62
C ILE A 73 -3.00 3.27 4.26
N TYR A 74 -1.72 3.16 3.90
CA TYR A 74 -1.13 1.92 3.44
C TYR A 74 0.24 1.68 4.13
N PRO A 75 0.25 1.45 5.47
CA PRO A 75 1.49 1.29 6.23
C PRO A 75 2.21 -0.01 5.90
N GLU A 76 3.54 0.05 5.88
CA GLU A 76 4.43 -1.08 5.69
C GLU A 76 5.18 -1.40 6.99
N THR A 77 5.21 -2.69 7.38
CA THR A 77 6.15 -3.18 8.37
C THR A 77 7.51 -3.37 7.71
N LYS A 78 8.30 -2.28 7.66
CA LYS A 78 9.64 -2.25 7.05
C LYS A 78 10.67 -2.84 8.00
N GLU A 79 11.52 -3.77 7.48
CA GLU A 79 12.59 -4.41 8.24
C GLU A 79 12.15 -4.91 9.64
N PRO A 80 11.06 -5.72 9.74
CA PRO A 80 10.44 -6.06 11.02
C PRO A 80 11.38 -6.87 11.95
N HIS A 81 12.44 -7.48 11.41
CA HIS A 81 13.45 -8.17 12.18
C HIS A 81 14.34 -7.22 13.02
N LEU A 82 14.46 -5.95 12.61
CA LEU A 82 15.15 -4.91 13.38
C LEU A 82 14.25 -4.29 14.45
N PHE A 83 12.94 -4.45 14.33
CA PHE A 83 11.95 -3.88 15.23
C PHE A 83 10.96 -4.94 15.71
N PRO A 84 11.40 -5.90 16.56
CA PRO A 84 10.53 -6.95 17.08
C PRO A 84 9.29 -6.39 17.77
N GLY A 85 8.12 -6.82 17.35
CA GLY A 85 6.84 -6.32 17.91
C GLY A 85 6.19 -5.20 17.11
N ILE A 86 6.79 -4.74 16.01
CA ILE A 86 6.24 -3.66 15.16
C ILE A 86 4.78 -3.92 14.72
N GLU A 87 4.39 -5.17 14.55
CA GLU A 87 3.03 -5.54 14.15
C GLU A 87 2.03 -5.21 15.27
N TRP A 88 2.42 -5.45 16.54
CA TRP A 88 1.63 -5.08 17.71
C TRP A 88 1.58 -3.58 17.92
N ASP A 89 2.72 -2.89 17.75
CA ASP A 89 2.80 -1.44 17.87
C ASP A 89 1.91 -0.78 16.83
N LEU A 90 1.96 -1.26 15.58
CA LEU A 90 1.10 -0.79 14.50
C LEU A 90 -0.39 -0.99 14.82
N ARG A 91 -0.78 -2.17 15.30
CA ARG A 91 -2.16 -2.45 15.70
C ARG A 91 -2.61 -1.54 16.84
N ASN A 92 -1.81 -1.44 17.90
CA ASN A 92 -2.17 -0.67 19.09
C ASN A 92 -2.31 0.81 18.74
N GLU A 93 -1.44 1.34 17.91
CA GLU A 93 -1.50 2.73 17.47
C GLU A 93 -2.73 2.98 16.58
N LEU A 94 -3.05 2.10 15.64
CA LEU A 94 -4.27 2.20 14.85
C LEU A 94 -5.54 2.11 15.71
N GLU A 95 -5.52 1.29 16.77
CA GLU A 95 -6.63 1.17 17.70
C GLU A 95 -6.77 2.45 18.54
N ARG A 96 -5.67 3.00 19.06
CA ARG A 96 -5.64 4.29 19.76
C ARG A 96 -6.21 5.44 18.91
N LEU A 97 -5.89 5.44 17.62
CA LEU A 97 -6.35 6.45 16.67
C LEU A 97 -7.79 6.22 16.17
N GLY A 98 -8.42 5.10 16.55
CA GLY A 98 -9.76 4.71 16.12
C GLY A 98 -9.86 4.26 14.67
N TRP A 99 -8.70 3.98 14.03
CA TRP A 99 -8.64 3.51 12.64
C TRP A 99 -8.70 2.00 12.51
N TYR A 100 -8.52 1.30 13.60
CA TYR A 100 -8.75 -0.13 13.74
C TYR A 100 -9.44 -0.42 15.08
N HIS A 101 -10.33 -1.40 15.10
CA HIS A 101 -10.82 -2.03 16.32
C HIS A 101 -11.31 -3.45 15.99
N PRO A 102 -11.14 -4.46 16.88
CA PRO A 102 -11.72 -5.78 16.69
C PRO A 102 -13.24 -5.74 16.47
N ASP A 103 -13.94 -4.88 17.21
CA ASP A 103 -15.34 -4.54 16.98
C ASP A 103 -15.46 -3.34 16.02
N ALA A 104 -16.04 -3.56 14.86
CA ALA A 104 -16.21 -2.53 13.84
C ALA A 104 -17.01 -1.31 14.32
N GLY A 105 -17.98 -1.53 15.22
CA GLY A 105 -18.84 -0.47 15.76
C GLY A 105 -18.11 0.54 16.65
N LYS A 106 -16.90 0.20 17.08
CA LYS A 106 -16.04 1.08 17.90
C LYS A 106 -15.01 1.85 17.08
N MET A 107 -14.98 1.65 15.77
CA MET A 107 -14.07 2.43 14.91
C MET A 107 -14.60 3.86 14.79
N LYS A 108 -13.66 4.80 14.75
CA LYS A 108 -13.97 6.21 14.49
C LYS A 108 -14.64 6.37 13.13
N GLU A 109 -15.75 7.09 13.10
CA GLU A 109 -16.35 7.54 11.84
C GLU A 109 -15.59 8.76 11.30
N ILE A 110 -15.26 8.73 10.02
CA ILE A 110 -14.58 9.82 9.33
C ILE A 110 -15.61 10.58 8.49
N GLN A 111 -15.67 11.89 8.65
CA GLN A 111 -16.56 12.71 7.83
C GLN A 111 -16.15 12.61 6.37
N VAL A 112 -17.07 12.15 5.51
CA VAL A 112 -16.89 12.08 4.06
C VAL A 112 -17.78 13.11 3.38
N TYR A 113 -17.35 13.61 2.22
CA TYR A 113 -18.03 14.67 1.49
C TYR A 113 -18.49 14.17 0.13
N GLN A 114 -19.67 14.62 -0.29
CA GLN A 114 -20.21 14.24 -1.60
C GLN A 114 -19.26 14.67 -2.73
N GLY A 115 -19.04 13.78 -3.69
CA GLY A 115 -18.16 14.03 -4.84
C GLY A 115 -16.65 14.02 -4.52
N LYS A 116 -16.29 13.65 -3.29
CA LYS A 116 -14.88 13.53 -2.83
C LYS A 116 -14.51 12.07 -2.60
N VAL A 117 -13.22 11.81 -2.54
CA VAL A 117 -12.71 10.48 -2.14
C VAL A 117 -13.09 10.23 -0.67
N GLY A 118 -13.79 9.13 -0.41
CA GLY A 118 -14.33 8.81 0.91
C GLY A 118 -13.92 7.43 1.41
N ILE A 119 -12.63 7.07 1.34
CA ILE A 119 -12.12 5.75 1.72
C ILE A 119 -12.12 5.55 3.24
N GLY A 120 -12.10 6.62 4.02
CA GLY A 120 -11.98 6.61 5.47
C GLY A 120 -13.02 5.76 6.24
N ASN A 121 -14.17 5.43 5.64
CA ASN A 121 -15.20 4.58 6.25
C ASN A 121 -15.37 3.23 5.52
N THR A 122 -14.44 2.85 4.66
CA THR A 122 -14.46 1.58 3.92
C THR A 122 -13.53 0.55 4.55
N LEU A 123 -13.61 -0.71 4.11
CA LEU A 123 -12.68 -1.78 4.50
C LEU A 123 -11.22 -1.44 4.13
N SER A 124 -11.02 -0.55 3.17
CA SER A 124 -9.72 -0.11 2.69
C SER A 124 -9.20 1.16 3.37
N ARG A 125 -9.84 1.59 4.47
CA ARG A 125 -9.31 2.65 5.34
C ARG A 125 -7.83 2.39 5.67
N VAL A 126 -7.50 1.14 5.99
CA VAL A 126 -6.14 0.69 6.22
C VAL A 126 -5.91 -0.54 5.36
N ILE A 127 -4.85 -0.50 4.56
CA ILE A 127 -4.29 -1.67 3.89
C ILE A 127 -2.88 -1.86 4.45
N LEU A 128 -2.59 -3.02 5.00
CA LEU A 128 -1.25 -3.33 5.51
C LEU A 128 -0.38 -3.87 4.39
N GLN A 129 0.94 -3.69 4.50
CA GLN A 129 1.87 -4.31 3.56
C GLN A 129 3.17 -4.74 4.23
N THR A 130 3.80 -5.74 3.67
CA THR A 130 5.11 -6.22 4.11
C THR A 130 5.79 -7.02 3.01
N PHE A 131 7.14 -6.97 3.02
CA PHE A 131 7.99 -7.88 2.27
C PHE A 131 8.29 -9.16 3.06
N SER A 132 8.13 -9.13 4.38
CA SER A 132 8.57 -10.21 5.28
C SER A 132 7.52 -11.30 5.40
N ASP A 133 7.94 -12.55 5.18
CA ASP A 133 7.13 -13.74 5.39
C ASP A 133 6.69 -13.83 6.86
N ASP A 134 7.61 -13.63 7.80
CA ASP A 134 7.34 -13.70 9.25
C ASP A 134 6.38 -12.60 9.69
N SER A 135 6.57 -11.38 9.19
CA SER A 135 5.67 -10.27 9.52
C SER A 135 4.28 -10.51 8.95
N LEU A 136 4.15 -11.04 7.72
CA LEU A 136 2.86 -11.40 7.15
C LEU A 136 2.09 -12.38 8.05
N ALA A 137 2.78 -13.43 8.53
CA ALA A 137 2.19 -14.42 9.43
C ALA A 137 1.78 -13.79 10.78
N LYS A 138 2.60 -12.87 11.32
CA LYS A 138 2.28 -12.14 12.55
C LYS A 138 1.13 -11.16 12.37
N LEU A 139 1.07 -10.43 11.26
CA LEU A 139 -0.06 -9.51 10.95
C LEU A 139 -1.40 -10.26 10.95
N LYS A 140 -1.45 -11.48 10.40
CA LYS A 140 -2.64 -12.33 10.45
C LYS A 140 -3.08 -12.65 11.89
N GLN A 141 -2.12 -12.86 12.81
CA GLN A 141 -2.41 -13.20 14.21
C GLN A 141 -2.80 -11.96 15.02
N VAL A 142 -2.13 -10.84 14.78
CA VAL A 142 -2.29 -9.58 15.52
C VAL A 142 -3.60 -8.88 15.18
N PHE A 143 -3.98 -8.85 13.91
CA PHE A 143 -5.22 -8.23 13.44
C PHE A 143 -6.35 -9.25 13.37
N ILE A 144 -6.99 -9.52 14.51
CA ILE A 144 -8.08 -10.51 14.67
C ILE A 144 -9.25 -10.18 13.73
N ARG A 145 -9.67 -8.91 13.67
CA ARG A 145 -10.54 -8.45 12.61
C ARG A 145 -9.70 -8.21 11.36
N ARG A 146 -10.07 -8.86 10.28
CA ARG A 146 -9.31 -8.79 9.03
C ARG A 146 -9.24 -7.37 8.47
N ILE A 147 -8.04 -6.97 8.15
CA ILE A 147 -7.69 -5.81 7.34
C ILE A 147 -7.10 -6.35 6.03
N PRO A 148 -7.32 -5.69 4.87
CA PRO A 148 -6.62 -6.04 3.64
C PRO A 148 -5.11 -6.01 3.84
N VAL A 149 -4.42 -7.05 3.40
CA VAL A 149 -2.96 -7.15 3.46
C VAL A 149 -2.41 -7.38 2.07
N CYS A 150 -1.40 -6.59 1.70
CA CYS A 150 -0.59 -6.74 0.51
C CYS A 150 0.72 -7.44 0.85
N PHE A 151 0.98 -8.54 0.19
CA PHE A 151 2.25 -9.22 0.25
C PHE A 151 3.14 -8.72 -0.89
N LEU A 152 4.22 -8.01 -0.54
CA LEU A 152 5.16 -7.43 -1.49
C LEU A 152 6.17 -8.49 -1.93
N LEU A 153 6.38 -8.59 -3.24
CA LEU A 153 7.32 -9.56 -3.83
C LEU A 153 8.53 -8.84 -4.42
N TRP A 154 9.69 -9.39 -4.17
CA TRP A 154 10.95 -8.97 -4.77
C TRP A 154 11.83 -10.18 -5.10
N LEU A 155 12.74 -10.02 -6.04
CA LEU A 155 13.70 -11.04 -6.43
C LEU A 155 15.06 -10.71 -5.80
N GLY A 156 15.65 -11.61 -5.06
CA GLY A 156 16.96 -11.42 -4.47
C GLY A 156 17.22 -12.28 -3.23
N GLU A 157 18.39 -12.08 -2.67
CA GLU A 157 18.84 -12.75 -1.46
C GLU A 157 18.03 -12.27 -0.25
N GLY A 158 17.93 -13.11 0.77
CA GLY A 158 17.22 -12.83 2.00
C GLY A 158 16.07 -13.80 2.26
N PRO A 159 15.56 -13.88 3.49
CA PRO A 159 14.62 -14.92 3.89
C PRO A 159 13.27 -14.85 3.19
N SER A 160 12.85 -13.65 2.81
CA SER A 160 11.52 -13.41 2.21
C SER A 160 11.57 -13.15 0.70
N GLY A 161 12.75 -13.02 0.09
CA GLY A 161 12.91 -12.84 -1.35
C GLY A 161 12.58 -14.09 -2.14
N LEU A 162 12.09 -13.90 -3.38
CA LEU A 162 12.10 -14.95 -4.38
C LEU A 162 13.56 -15.23 -4.75
N LYS A 163 13.99 -16.49 -4.64
CA LYS A 163 15.34 -16.90 -5.05
C LYS A 163 15.46 -16.93 -6.57
N GLU A 164 14.39 -17.35 -7.21
CA GLU A 164 14.30 -17.53 -8.65
C GLU A 164 12.94 -17.03 -9.15
N ASN A 165 12.94 -16.46 -10.36
CA ASN A 165 11.69 -16.05 -11.03
C ASN A 165 11.15 -17.20 -11.89
N THR A 166 10.90 -18.35 -11.25
CA THR A 166 10.29 -19.53 -11.89
C THR A 166 8.81 -19.64 -11.48
N PRO A 167 7.98 -20.31 -12.29
CA PRO A 167 6.57 -20.54 -11.93
C PRO A 167 6.40 -21.26 -10.59
N GLU A 168 7.27 -22.19 -10.27
CA GLU A 168 7.24 -22.97 -9.03
C GLU A 168 7.50 -22.07 -7.82
N ALA A 169 8.61 -21.35 -7.80
CA ALA A 169 8.98 -20.45 -6.71
C ALA A 169 7.94 -19.33 -6.54
N TYR A 170 7.42 -18.83 -7.65
CA TYR A 170 6.38 -17.78 -7.61
C TYR A 170 5.05 -18.32 -7.04
N ALA A 171 4.64 -19.53 -7.43
CA ALA A 171 3.44 -20.18 -6.91
C ALA A 171 3.55 -20.46 -5.40
N GLU A 172 4.71 -20.90 -4.92
CA GLU A 172 4.96 -21.08 -3.48
C GLU A 172 4.76 -19.80 -2.70
N LYS A 173 5.29 -18.66 -3.21
CA LYS A 173 5.12 -17.35 -2.61
C LYS A 173 3.65 -16.90 -2.60
N ILE A 174 2.93 -17.06 -3.70
CA ILE A 174 1.50 -16.74 -3.79
C ILE A 174 0.71 -17.60 -2.79
N ASN A 175 0.97 -18.88 -2.72
CA ASN A 175 0.35 -19.78 -1.76
C ASN A 175 0.66 -19.39 -0.31
N TYR A 176 1.91 -19.02 -0.03
CA TYR A 176 2.29 -18.53 1.30
C TYR A 176 1.48 -17.28 1.66
N GLY A 177 1.38 -16.33 0.74
CA GLY A 177 0.59 -15.13 0.91
C GLY A 177 -0.87 -15.44 1.26
N ILE A 178 -1.51 -16.31 0.48
CA ILE A 178 -2.90 -16.71 0.69
C ILE A 178 -3.10 -17.39 2.07
N ARG A 179 -2.25 -18.35 2.42
CA ARG A 179 -2.33 -19.04 3.72
C ARG A 179 -2.18 -18.07 4.90
N ASN A 180 -1.41 -17.00 4.72
CA ASN A 180 -1.20 -15.98 5.74
C ASN A 180 -2.12 -14.75 5.58
N GLY A 181 -3.19 -14.86 4.81
CA GLY A 181 -4.29 -13.89 4.77
C GLY A 181 -4.06 -12.69 3.85
N ALA A 182 -3.01 -12.69 3.03
CA ALA A 182 -2.86 -11.70 1.99
C ALA A 182 -3.96 -11.84 0.93
N ILE A 183 -4.55 -10.73 0.53
CA ILE A 183 -5.54 -10.66 -0.54
C ILE A 183 -5.03 -9.84 -1.72
N ILE A 184 -3.94 -9.13 -1.52
CA ILE A 184 -3.26 -8.30 -2.51
C ILE A 184 -1.83 -8.79 -2.65
N VAL A 185 -1.32 -8.78 -3.88
CA VAL A 185 0.09 -9.03 -4.18
C VAL A 185 0.69 -7.77 -4.78
N GLY A 186 1.86 -7.38 -4.29
CA GLY A 186 2.61 -6.23 -4.76
C GLY A 186 3.94 -6.66 -5.40
N PRO A 187 3.96 -7.11 -6.65
CA PRO A 187 5.20 -7.46 -7.33
C PRO A 187 5.95 -6.21 -7.80
N SER A 188 7.28 -6.32 -7.92
CA SER A 188 8.08 -5.27 -8.59
C SER A 188 7.80 -5.24 -10.09
N ILE A 189 7.93 -4.03 -10.68
CA ILE A 189 7.87 -3.83 -12.13
C ILE A 189 9.23 -3.37 -12.67
N GLY A 190 9.50 -3.74 -13.90
CA GLY A 190 10.72 -3.33 -14.60
C GLY A 190 10.68 -1.90 -15.15
N GLY A 191 11.79 -1.48 -15.73
CA GLY A 191 11.95 -0.22 -16.44
C GLY A 191 12.47 0.94 -15.59
N GLU A 192 12.97 1.94 -16.32
CA GLU A 192 13.46 3.19 -15.72
C GLU A 192 12.36 3.94 -14.96
N PRO A 193 12.70 4.63 -13.85
CA PRO A 193 14.07 4.86 -13.36
C PRO A 193 14.57 3.82 -12.34
N ASN A 194 13.72 2.91 -11.85
CA ASN A 194 14.07 2.00 -10.76
C ASN A 194 14.82 0.74 -11.23
N CYS A 195 14.54 0.27 -12.47
CA CYS A 195 15.15 -0.90 -13.07
C CYS A 195 15.09 -2.17 -12.22
N TYR A 196 13.99 -2.36 -11.48
CA TYR A 196 13.78 -3.58 -10.71
C TYR A 196 13.57 -4.79 -11.64
N PRO A 197 13.87 -6.00 -11.19
CA PRO A 197 13.40 -7.20 -11.87
C PRO A 197 11.87 -7.15 -12.06
N ASP A 198 11.41 -7.41 -13.29
CA ASP A 198 9.97 -7.45 -13.57
C ASP A 198 9.37 -8.77 -13.06
N LEU A 199 8.57 -8.67 -12.04
CA LEU A 199 7.82 -9.78 -11.44
C LEU A 199 6.33 -9.74 -11.82
N LEU A 200 5.96 -8.96 -12.85
CA LEU A 200 4.58 -8.85 -13.36
C LEU A 200 4.51 -9.00 -14.89
N GLY A 201 5.21 -9.97 -15.43
CA GLY A 201 4.99 -10.42 -16.80
C GLY A 201 3.63 -11.11 -16.96
N MET A 202 3.33 -11.58 -18.16
CA MET A 202 2.01 -12.14 -18.47
C MET A 202 1.67 -13.40 -17.65
N TRP A 203 2.63 -14.30 -17.45
CA TRP A 203 2.37 -15.53 -16.71
C TRP A 203 2.21 -15.28 -15.20
N GLN A 204 2.98 -14.33 -14.63
CA GLN A 204 2.82 -13.93 -13.23
C GLN A 204 1.45 -13.29 -12.99
N HIS A 205 1.07 -12.35 -13.85
CA HIS A 205 -0.27 -11.77 -13.82
C HIS A 205 -1.36 -12.85 -13.84
N ASP A 206 -1.26 -13.80 -14.79
CA ASP A 206 -2.25 -14.85 -14.95
C ASP A 206 -2.32 -15.75 -13.71
N MET A 207 -1.17 -16.09 -13.12
CA MET A 207 -1.09 -16.84 -11.87
C MET A 207 -1.78 -16.13 -10.71
N ILE A 208 -1.48 -14.84 -10.50
CA ILE A 208 -2.09 -14.04 -9.43
C ILE A 208 -3.60 -13.95 -9.62
N ARG A 209 -4.06 -13.67 -10.85
CA ARG A 209 -5.49 -13.57 -11.16
C ARG A 209 -6.24 -14.88 -10.92
N ARG A 210 -5.67 -16.00 -11.34
CA ARG A 210 -6.27 -17.32 -11.11
C ARG A 210 -6.26 -17.70 -9.64
N ALA A 211 -5.29 -17.21 -8.87
CA ALA A 211 -5.29 -17.32 -7.42
C ALA A 211 -6.37 -16.45 -6.75
N GLY A 212 -7.04 -15.57 -7.52
CA GLY A 212 -8.11 -14.70 -7.03
C GLY A 212 -7.61 -13.51 -6.22
N MET A 213 -6.36 -13.11 -6.40
CA MET A 213 -5.76 -12.00 -5.69
C MET A 213 -5.79 -10.70 -6.51
N ILE A 214 -5.71 -9.58 -5.80
CA ILE A 214 -5.61 -8.21 -6.32
C ILE A 214 -4.14 -7.90 -6.57
N ILE A 215 -3.85 -7.06 -7.56
CA ILE A 215 -2.48 -6.72 -7.98
C ILE A 215 -2.21 -5.25 -7.78
N HIS A 216 -1.32 -4.90 -6.81
CA HIS A 216 -0.83 -3.56 -6.55
C HIS A 216 0.70 -3.54 -6.69
N PRO A 217 1.25 -3.42 -7.89
CA PRO A 217 2.70 -3.47 -8.11
C PRO A 217 3.40 -2.15 -7.80
N TYR A 218 4.72 -2.22 -7.61
CA TYR A 218 5.62 -1.12 -7.32
C TYR A 218 6.84 -1.12 -8.26
N THR A 219 7.40 0.00 -8.62
CA THR A 219 7.02 1.38 -8.36
C THR A 219 6.86 2.11 -9.69
N PHE A 220 5.73 2.78 -9.87
CA PHE A 220 5.41 3.53 -11.08
C PHE A 220 5.88 4.97 -10.96
N ASP A 221 6.96 5.31 -11.62
CA ASP A 221 7.55 6.66 -11.59
C ASP A 221 7.52 7.38 -12.94
N THR A 222 6.97 6.74 -13.97
CA THR A 222 6.81 7.30 -15.31
C THR A 222 5.45 6.98 -15.93
N GLU A 223 4.97 7.86 -16.80
CA GLU A 223 3.74 7.61 -17.56
C GLU A 223 3.90 6.40 -18.52
N LYS A 224 5.12 6.16 -19.01
CA LYS A 224 5.44 5.00 -19.84
C LYS A 224 5.19 3.67 -19.09
N GLN A 225 5.64 3.59 -17.82
CA GLN A 225 5.35 2.42 -16.99
C GLN A 225 3.84 2.26 -16.79
N MET A 226 3.13 3.36 -16.46
CA MET A 226 1.68 3.32 -16.27
C MET A 226 0.96 2.81 -17.53
N LEU A 227 1.32 3.29 -18.71
CA LEU A 227 0.76 2.84 -19.98
C LEU A 227 1.00 1.34 -20.23
N ALA A 228 2.22 0.88 -20.00
CA ALA A 228 2.61 -0.51 -20.25
C ALA A 228 1.80 -1.52 -19.43
N TYR A 229 1.54 -1.20 -18.13
CA TYR A 229 0.89 -2.15 -17.24
C TYR A 229 -0.64 -1.96 -17.14
N THR A 230 -1.17 -0.80 -17.51
CA THR A 230 -2.63 -0.62 -17.64
C THR A 230 -3.17 -1.12 -18.97
N GLY A 231 -2.30 -1.40 -19.95
CA GLY A 231 -2.72 -1.78 -21.31
C GLY A 231 -3.33 -0.63 -22.12
N TRP A 232 -3.14 0.61 -21.67
CA TRP A 232 -3.73 1.80 -22.34
C TRP A 232 -2.75 2.50 -23.27
N SER A 233 -1.67 1.84 -23.64
CA SER A 233 -0.76 2.36 -24.67
C SER A 233 -1.46 2.36 -26.02
N PRO A 234 -1.54 3.50 -26.73
CA PRO A 234 -2.08 3.55 -28.09
C PRO A 234 -1.25 2.73 -29.08
N GLU A 235 0.06 2.63 -28.83
CA GLU A 235 1.02 1.92 -29.69
C GLU A 235 0.98 0.40 -29.49
N CYS A 236 0.62 -0.01 -28.27
CA CYS A 236 0.54 -1.41 -27.90
C CYS A 236 -0.64 -1.61 -26.93
N PRO A 237 -1.88 -1.54 -27.43
CA PRO A 237 -3.04 -1.79 -26.59
C PRO A 237 -3.00 -3.22 -26.06
N GLY A 238 -3.22 -3.38 -24.77
CA GLY A 238 -3.08 -4.66 -24.11
C GLY A 238 -4.07 -4.84 -22.97
N MET A 239 -3.87 -5.92 -22.24
CA MET A 239 -4.68 -6.23 -21.06
C MET A 239 -4.23 -5.41 -19.85
N ASN A 240 -5.19 -4.88 -19.09
CA ASN A 240 -4.90 -4.28 -17.81
C ASN A 240 -4.40 -5.35 -16.83
N ARG A 241 -3.17 -5.20 -16.35
CA ARG A 241 -2.51 -6.16 -15.45
C ARG A 241 -2.57 -5.75 -13.98
N ILE A 242 -3.16 -4.60 -13.65
CA ILE A 242 -3.10 -4.02 -12.30
C ILE A 242 -4.47 -3.56 -11.82
N ASP A 243 -4.67 -3.56 -10.51
CA ASP A 243 -5.86 -2.99 -9.85
C ASP A 243 -5.54 -1.68 -9.14
N GLY A 244 -4.29 -1.50 -8.75
CA GLY A 244 -3.74 -0.31 -8.15
C GLY A 244 -2.27 -0.18 -8.48
N MET A 245 -1.60 0.85 -7.98
CA MET A 245 -0.18 1.05 -8.18
C MET A 245 0.46 1.81 -7.03
N PHE A 246 1.68 1.43 -6.67
CA PHE A 246 2.54 2.27 -5.84
C PHE A 246 3.35 3.22 -6.71
N THR A 247 3.45 4.47 -6.28
CA THR A 247 4.18 5.51 -7.01
C THR A 247 4.81 6.52 -6.06
N ASN A 248 6.01 6.99 -6.39
CA ASN A 248 6.61 8.15 -5.75
C ASN A 248 6.09 9.48 -6.35
N ARG A 249 5.23 9.39 -7.38
CA ARG A 249 4.71 10.51 -8.16
C ARG A 249 3.19 10.51 -8.17
N ALA A 250 2.59 10.65 -6.99
CA ALA A 250 1.13 10.66 -6.83
C ALA A 250 0.44 11.71 -7.71
N ASP A 251 1.05 12.89 -7.86
CA ASP A 251 0.58 13.95 -8.73
C ASP A 251 0.49 13.52 -10.20
N MET A 252 1.50 12.82 -10.69
CA MET A 252 1.54 12.31 -12.05
C MET A 252 0.53 11.18 -12.24
N SER A 253 0.44 10.26 -11.30
CA SER A 253 -0.52 9.17 -11.33
C SER A 253 -1.97 9.68 -11.37
N ILE A 254 -2.30 10.66 -10.53
CA ILE A 254 -3.61 11.31 -10.50
C ILE A 254 -3.94 11.92 -11.87
N ARG A 255 -3.01 12.71 -12.45
CA ARG A 255 -3.20 13.30 -13.78
C ARG A 255 -3.35 12.25 -14.88
N PHE A 256 -2.58 11.15 -14.79
CA PHE A 256 -2.67 10.04 -15.74
C PHE A 256 -4.09 9.45 -15.81
N TYR A 257 -4.70 9.17 -14.66
CA TYR A 257 -6.05 8.64 -14.57
C TYR A 257 -7.11 9.68 -14.94
N GLN A 258 -6.93 10.95 -14.55
CA GLN A 258 -7.86 12.04 -14.90
C GLN A 258 -7.95 12.26 -16.41
N LYS A 259 -6.80 12.34 -17.10
CA LYS A 259 -6.75 12.51 -18.57
C LYS A 259 -7.50 11.42 -19.34
N ARG A 260 -7.73 10.27 -18.71
CA ARG A 260 -8.39 9.10 -19.32
C ARG A 260 -9.80 8.86 -18.82
N ASN A 261 -10.35 9.79 -18.02
CA ASN A 261 -11.66 9.66 -17.36
C ASN A 261 -11.80 8.33 -16.59
N LYS A 262 -10.70 7.86 -15.99
CA LYS A 262 -10.65 6.61 -15.19
C LYS A 262 -10.57 6.85 -13.69
N ARG A 263 -10.36 8.10 -13.27
CA ARG A 263 -10.44 8.44 -11.86
C ARG A 263 -11.91 8.69 -11.50
N ILE A 264 -12.45 7.78 -10.74
CA ILE A 264 -13.80 7.87 -10.19
C ILE A 264 -13.69 8.32 -8.74
N ASN A 265 -14.44 9.37 -8.36
CA ASN A 265 -14.59 9.78 -6.98
C ASN A 265 -15.63 8.86 -6.33
N LEU A 266 -15.19 7.92 -5.53
CA LEU A 266 -16.06 6.90 -4.97
C LEU A 266 -16.07 6.95 -3.45
N ASN A 267 -17.27 7.00 -2.90
CA ASN A 267 -17.57 6.84 -1.48
C ASN A 267 -18.08 5.42 -1.18
N SER A 268 -17.62 4.41 -1.93
CA SER A 268 -18.12 3.04 -1.81
C SER A 268 -16.99 2.01 -1.69
N ASN A 269 -17.31 0.85 -1.11
CA ASN A 269 -16.39 -0.29 -0.98
C ASN A 269 -15.90 -0.87 -2.32
N VAL A 270 -16.48 -0.47 -3.44
CA VAL A 270 -16.11 -0.89 -4.80
C VAL A 270 -14.81 -0.24 -5.27
N VAL A 271 -14.38 0.82 -4.60
CA VAL A 271 -13.26 1.70 -5.01
C VAL A 271 -11.93 0.99 -5.19
N LEU A 272 -11.70 -0.08 -4.49
CA LEU A 272 -10.39 -0.74 -4.48
C LEU A 272 -10.40 -2.12 -5.14
N GLY A 273 -11.46 -2.44 -5.87
CA GLY A 273 -11.52 -3.72 -6.55
C GLY A 273 -11.41 -4.92 -5.60
N ILE A 274 -11.69 -4.74 -4.29
CA ILE A 274 -11.80 -5.86 -3.37
C ILE A 274 -13.14 -6.54 -3.64
N PRO A 275 -13.18 -7.67 -4.35
CA PRO A 275 -14.43 -8.33 -4.66
C PRO A 275 -15.12 -8.77 -3.38
N ASP A 276 -16.45 -8.67 -3.32
CA ASP A 276 -17.25 -9.20 -2.19
C ASP A 276 -16.97 -10.67 -1.89
N GLY A 277 -16.51 -11.44 -2.89
CA GLY A 277 -16.11 -12.83 -2.75
C GLY A 277 -14.82 -13.07 -1.96
N LEU A 278 -13.96 -12.06 -1.77
CA LEU A 278 -12.76 -12.17 -0.92
C LEU A 278 -13.08 -12.15 0.58
N ARG A 279 -14.34 -11.89 0.95
CA ARG A 279 -14.84 -12.07 2.32
C ARG A 279 -14.90 -13.54 2.74
N LYS A 280 -14.86 -14.48 1.80
CA LYS A 280 -14.79 -15.92 2.08
C LYS A 280 -13.34 -16.37 1.93
N GLU A 281 -12.82 -17.05 2.94
CA GLU A 281 -11.53 -17.73 2.84
C GLU A 281 -11.54 -18.67 1.65
N LYS A 282 -10.83 -18.33 0.61
CA LYS A 282 -10.41 -19.32 -0.35
C LYS A 282 -9.22 -20.03 0.27
N GLN A 283 -9.42 -21.20 0.81
CA GLN A 283 -8.32 -22.12 1.12
C GLN A 283 -7.78 -22.63 -0.22
N TYR A 284 -6.51 -22.39 -0.45
CA TYR A 284 -5.76 -23.00 -1.54
C TYR A 284 -4.86 -24.06 -0.92
N ASP A 285 -4.95 -25.28 -1.42
CA ASP A 285 -4.31 -26.45 -0.82
C ASP A 285 -2.82 -26.60 -1.22
N GLY A 286 -2.24 -25.65 -1.95
CA GLY A 286 -0.82 -25.66 -2.31
C GLY A 286 -0.53 -25.24 -3.74
N VAL A 287 0.73 -25.42 -4.14
CA VAL A 287 1.23 -25.09 -5.48
C VAL A 287 0.43 -25.81 -6.58
N GLU A 288 0.07 -27.07 -6.34
CA GLU A 288 -0.71 -27.91 -7.27
C GLU A 288 -2.07 -27.30 -7.58
N ASP A 289 -2.73 -26.66 -6.63
CA ASP A 289 -4.01 -26.01 -6.86
C ASP A 289 -3.89 -24.83 -7.81
N ILE A 290 -2.81 -24.05 -7.67
CA ILE A 290 -2.51 -22.96 -8.60
C ILE A 290 -2.19 -23.51 -9.98
N PHE A 291 -1.34 -24.53 -10.08
CA PHE A 291 -1.00 -25.14 -11.37
C PHE A 291 -2.23 -25.76 -12.06
N ARG A 292 -3.09 -26.44 -11.32
CA ARG A 292 -4.33 -26.96 -11.85
C ARG A 292 -5.23 -25.85 -12.42
N LYS A 293 -5.33 -24.70 -11.71
CA LYS A 293 -6.08 -23.53 -12.20
C LYS A 293 -5.45 -22.88 -13.42
N LEU A 294 -4.13 -22.99 -13.58
CA LEU A 294 -3.40 -22.55 -14.76
C LEU A 294 -3.52 -23.54 -15.94
N GLY A 295 -4.22 -24.68 -15.77
CA GLY A 295 -4.30 -25.74 -16.77
C GLY A 295 -2.97 -26.45 -17.00
N ARG A 296 -2.03 -26.38 -16.06
CA ARG A 296 -0.75 -27.12 -16.08
C ARG A 296 -0.92 -28.39 -15.26
N LYS A 297 -0.44 -29.51 -15.81
CA LYS A 297 -0.39 -30.80 -15.12
C LYS A 297 0.89 -30.89 -14.30
#